data_f3a5ae7f629873822db05324f6d627e8
#
_entry.id   f3a5ae7f629873822db05324f6d627e8
#
_cell.length_a   1.000
_cell.length_b   1.000
_cell.length_c   1.000
_cell.angle_alpha   90.00
_cell.angle_beta   90.00
_cell.angle_gamma   90.00
#
_symmetry.space_group_name_H-M   'P 1'
#
loop_
_entity.id
_entity.type
_entity.pdbx_description
1 polymer ?
#
loop_
_entity_poly.entity_id
_entity_poly.type
_entity_poly.pdbx_seq_one_letter_code
_entity_poly.pdbx_strand_id
1 'polypeptide(L)'
;MYQRIPKHHLICQNCGTTFSVYNSYLVNKRPKKYCSLECINTKFSLNHNYFNSLTPDKLITLGQFTATSFIQNDHTIIVRSDLQTITDIQTKLNSTYPVTKSDNGKLKLKISSSQMVSDLSNYGIVHNPIYQEFIPYDILQGLLQTDCYEMKDGVQMFRTPSSKLSLEVSRLVGGTIISETYKDVFRGVLGIEYIVVW
;
A
#
# COMPACT_ATOMS: atom_id res chain seq x y z
N MET A 1 10.92 -14.83 42.77
CA MET A 1 10.16 -14.41 41.58
C MET A 1 8.90 -13.69 42.04
N TYR A 2 8.80 -12.36 41.85
CA TYR A 2 7.57 -11.63 42.18
C TYR A 2 6.55 -11.90 41.08
N GLN A 3 5.50 -12.68 41.36
CA GLN A 3 4.33 -12.81 40.49
C GLN A 3 3.59 -11.47 40.46
N ARG A 4 3.55 -10.82 39.32
CA ARG A 4 2.73 -9.62 39.11
C ARG A 4 1.28 -10.05 39.00
N ILE A 5 0.51 -9.86 40.08
CA ILE A 5 -0.92 -10.17 40.11
C ILE A 5 -1.65 -9.16 39.22
N PRO A 6 -2.43 -9.60 38.23
CA PRO A 6 -3.27 -8.70 37.43
C PRO A 6 -4.35 -8.07 38.32
N LYS A 7 -4.54 -6.76 38.23
CA LYS A 7 -5.44 -6.02 39.13
C LYS A 7 -6.78 -5.66 38.47
N HIS A 8 -6.91 -5.77 37.16
CA HIS A 8 -8.10 -5.33 36.44
C HIS A 8 -8.54 -6.33 35.38
N HIS A 9 -9.87 -6.50 35.29
CA HIS A 9 -10.51 -7.30 34.25
C HIS A 9 -11.14 -6.38 33.22
N LEU A 10 -10.85 -6.61 31.95
CA LEU A 10 -11.42 -5.88 30.81
C LEU A 10 -12.16 -6.85 29.90
N ILE A 11 -13.14 -6.33 29.18
CA ILE A 11 -13.86 -7.09 28.16
C ILE A 11 -13.22 -6.80 26.78
N CYS A 12 -12.85 -7.85 26.06
CA CYS A 12 -12.31 -7.74 24.72
C CYS A 12 -13.34 -7.13 23.77
N GLN A 13 -12.98 -6.08 23.07
CA GLN A 13 -13.88 -5.38 22.15
C GLN A 13 -14.19 -6.19 20.88
N ASN A 14 -13.46 -7.29 20.63
CA ASN A 14 -13.70 -8.13 19.47
C ASN A 14 -14.49 -9.41 19.80
N CYS A 15 -14.03 -10.19 20.78
CA CYS A 15 -14.63 -11.50 21.10
C CYS A 15 -15.50 -11.52 22.36
N GLY A 16 -15.61 -10.42 23.11
CA GLY A 16 -16.39 -10.34 24.36
C GLY A 16 -15.75 -11.06 25.55
N THR A 17 -14.63 -11.77 25.37
CA THR A 17 -13.99 -12.51 26.47
C THR A 17 -13.36 -11.57 27.50
N THR A 18 -13.56 -11.87 28.79
CA THR A 18 -12.88 -11.13 29.85
C THR A 18 -11.40 -11.52 29.92
N PHE A 19 -10.51 -10.54 29.99
CA PHE A 19 -9.08 -10.75 30.15
C PHE A 19 -8.46 -9.83 31.19
N SER A 20 -7.35 -10.26 31.79
CA SER A 20 -6.71 -9.55 32.89
C SER A 20 -5.53 -8.70 32.44
N VAL A 21 -5.41 -7.51 33.00
CA VAL A 21 -4.29 -6.56 32.72
C VAL A 21 -3.67 -6.05 34.02
N TYR A 22 -2.40 -5.69 33.94
CA TYR A 22 -1.72 -5.01 35.05
C TYR A 22 -2.06 -3.53 35.06
N ASN A 23 -1.98 -2.89 36.21
CA ASN A 23 -2.21 -1.44 36.38
C ASN A 23 -1.46 -0.58 35.37
N SER A 24 -0.21 -0.94 35.02
CA SER A 24 0.59 -0.22 34.05
C SER A 24 -0.06 -0.07 32.66
N TYR A 25 -0.98 -0.98 32.29
CA TYR A 25 -1.73 -0.92 31.03
C TYR A 25 -2.95 0.00 31.08
N LEU A 26 -3.45 0.35 32.25
CA LEU A 26 -4.57 1.28 32.42
C LEU A 26 -4.14 2.73 32.43
N VAL A 27 -2.92 2.99 32.94
CA VAL A 27 -2.34 4.34 33.04
C VAL A 27 -1.74 4.81 31.72
N ASN A 28 -1.48 3.90 30.79
CA ASN A 28 -0.96 4.23 29.47
C ASN A 28 -2.01 4.99 28.64
N LYS A 29 -1.57 6.01 27.87
CA LYS A 29 -2.39 6.77 26.91
C LYS A 29 -3.11 5.89 25.87
N ARG A 30 -2.81 4.58 25.80
CA ARG A 30 -3.44 3.57 24.92
C ARG A 30 -3.81 2.33 25.74
N PRO A 31 -4.96 2.33 26.41
CA PRO A 31 -5.41 1.16 27.18
C PRO A 31 -5.57 -0.07 26.27
N LYS A 32 -5.24 -1.25 26.81
CA LYS A 32 -5.40 -2.52 26.09
C LYS A 32 -6.90 -2.79 25.87
N LYS A 33 -7.31 -2.98 24.61
CA LYS A 33 -8.72 -3.15 24.20
C LYS A 33 -9.06 -4.58 23.79
N TYR A 34 -8.06 -5.43 23.55
CA TYR A 34 -8.20 -6.77 23.01
C TYR A 34 -7.42 -7.77 23.85
N CYS A 35 -7.97 -9.00 24.00
CA CYS A 35 -7.38 -10.04 24.84
C CYS A 35 -6.11 -10.67 24.22
N SER A 36 -6.02 -10.72 22.88
CA SER A 36 -4.92 -11.35 22.15
C SER A 36 -4.59 -10.58 20.89
N LEU A 37 -3.45 -10.92 20.25
CA LEU A 37 -3.06 -10.44 18.93
C LEU A 37 -4.05 -10.90 17.86
N GLU A 38 -4.59 -12.11 17.99
CA GLU A 38 -5.64 -12.61 17.08
C GLU A 38 -6.85 -11.70 17.11
N CYS A 39 -7.32 -11.31 18.31
CA CYS A 39 -8.44 -10.39 18.43
C CYS A 39 -8.15 -8.98 17.91
N ILE A 40 -6.91 -8.54 17.89
CA ILE A 40 -6.50 -7.31 17.22
C ILE A 40 -6.57 -7.51 15.70
N ASN A 41 -6.08 -8.62 15.20
CA ASN A 41 -5.94 -8.90 13.77
C ASN A 41 -7.28 -9.25 13.11
N THR A 42 -8.17 -9.95 13.81
CA THR A 42 -9.51 -10.31 13.29
C THR A 42 -10.53 -9.16 13.35
N LYS A 43 -10.16 -8.01 13.93
CA LYS A 43 -11.02 -6.81 13.94
C LYS A 43 -11.39 -6.34 12.55
N PHE A 44 -10.49 -6.53 11.58
CA PHE A 44 -10.69 -6.14 10.21
C PHE A 44 -10.58 -7.39 9.33
N SER A 45 -11.52 -7.56 8.41
CA SER A 45 -11.41 -8.59 7.38
C SER A 45 -10.37 -8.21 6.33
N LEU A 46 -9.71 -9.21 5.78
CA LEU A 46 -8.77 -9.06 4.67
C LEU A 46 -8.54 -10.44 4.02
N ASN A 47 -8.56 -10.49 2.71
CA ASN A 47 -8.06 -11.66 1.98
C ASN A 47 -6.52 -11.64 1.96
N HIS A 48 -5.89 -12.23 2.96
CA HIS A 48 -4.42 -12.29 3.10
C HIS A 48 -3.72 -12.99 1.95
N ASN A 49 -4.42 -13.91 1.26
CA ASN A 49 -3.90 -14.72 0.17
C ASN A 49 -4.27 -14.17 -1.22
N TYR A 50 -4.68 -12.90 -1.30
CA TYR A 50 -5.16 -12.31 -2.55
C TYR A 50 -4.13 -12.44 -3.67
N PHE A 51 -2.86 -12.18 -3.39
CA PHE A 51 -1.76 -12.25 -4.36
C PHE A 51 -1.04 -13.60 -4.43
N ASN A 52 -1.49 -14.61 -3.70
CA ASN A 52 -0.87 -15.94 -3.70
C ASN A 52 -0.93 -16.63 -5.09
N SER A 53 -1.93 -16.31 -5.90
CA SER A 53 -2.05 -16.71 -7.30
C SER A 53 -2.48 -15.51 -8.14
N LEU A 54 -1.78 -15.27 -9.26
CA LEU A 54 -2.09 -14.14 -10.14
C LEU A 54 -3.07 -14.59 -11.24
N THR A 55 -4.17 -13.85 -11.35
CA THR A 55 -5.07 -13.86 -12.51
C THR A 55 -4.94 -12.51 -13.22
N PRO A 56 -5.41 -12.31 -14.46
CA PRO A 56 -5.36 -11.02 -15.15
C PRO A 56 -5.89 -9.87 -14.28
N ASP A 57 -7.06 -10.03 -13.65
CA ASP A 57 -7.64 -9.00 -12.77
C ASP A 57 -6.75 -8.67 -11.56
N LYS A 58 -6.06 -9.68 -11.01
CA LYS A 58 -5.13 -9.48 -9.89
C LYS A 58 -3.85 -8.81 -10.33
N LEU A 59 -3.39 -9.03 -11.56
CA LEU A 59 -2.26 -8.32 -12.15
C LEU A 59 -2.56 -6.82 -12.28
N ILE A 60 -3.77 -6.45 -12.71
CA ILE A 60 -4.21 -5.05 -12.72
C ILE A 60 -4.19 -4.46 -11.31
N THR A 61 -4.71 -5.20 -10.32
CA THR A 61 -4.66 -4.76 -8.91
C THR A 61 -3.23 -4.63 -8.41
N LEU A 62 -2.34 -5.52 -8.80
CA LEU A 62 -0.92 -5.45 -8.47
C LEU A 62 -0.28 -4.18 -9.06
N GLY A 63 -0.64 -3.80 -10.28
CA GLY A 63 -0.25 -2.52 -10.89
C GLY A 63 -0.74 -1.31 -10.10
N GLN A 64 -1.99 -1.33 -9.65
CA GLN A 64 -2.52 -0.29 -8.74
C GLN A 64 -1.72 -0.19 -7.43
N PHE A 65 -1.38 -1.34 -6.85
CA PHE A 65 -0.51 -1.38 -5.66
C PHE A 65 0.88 -0.81 -5.95
N THR A 66 1.45 -1.14 -7.11
CA THR A 66 2.75 -0.61 -7.54
C THR A 66 2.77 0.92 -7.58
N ALA A 67 1.68 1.53 -8.07
CA ALA A 67 1.56 2.98 -8.16
C ALA A 67 1.31 3.66 -6.81
N THR A 68 0.55 3.02 -5.92
CA THR A 68 -0.07 3.71 -4.77
C THR A 68 0.42 3.23 -3.42
N SER A 69 1.18 2.13 -3.35
CA SER A 69 1.55 1.54 -2.07
C SER A 69 3.07 1.50 -1.83
N PHE A 70 3.42 1.35 -0.57
CA PHE A 70 4.77 0.98 -0.15
C PHE A 70 4.71 0.06 1.07
N ILE A 71 5.68 -0.83 1.15
CA ILE A 71 5.87 -1.72 2.30
C ILE A 71 6.61 -0.94 3.39
N GLN A 72 5.96 -0.78 4.54
CA GLN A 72 6.53 -0.08 5.70
C GLN A 72 7.46 -1.00 6.51
N ASN A 73 7.08 -2.27 6.64
CA ASN A 73 7.82 -3.33 7.31
C ASN A 73 7.28 -4.70 6.86
N ASP A 74 7.83 -5.78 7.40
CA ASP A 74 7.52 -7.19 7.06
C ASP A 74 6.06 -7.63 7.24
N HIS A 75 5.18 -6.77 7.73
CA HIS A 75 3.76 -7.07 7.91
C HIS A 75 2.83 -5.88 7.63
N THR A 76 3.35 -4.76 7.16
CA THR A 76 2.54 -3.54 6.97
C THR A 76 2.72 -2.95 5.60
N ILE A 77 1.61 -2.78 4.90
CA ILE A 77 1.49 -2.10 3.61
C ILE A 77 0.71 -0.80 3.82
N ILE A 78 1.16 0.27 3.22
CA ILE A 78 0.47 1.55 3.21
C ILE A 78 0.11 1.89 1.78
N VAL A 79 -1.18 2.03 1.50
CA VAL A 79 -1.73 2.53 0.24
C VAL A 79 -2.09 4.00 0.42
N ARG A 80 -1.68 4.86 -0.53
CA ARG A 80 -2.02 6.28 -0.56
C ARG A 80 -2.56 6.65 -1.93
N SER A 81 -3.84 7.05 -1.97
CA SER A 81 -4.49 7.43 -3.23
C SER A 81 -5.73 8.27 -2.96
N ASP A 82 -6.50 8.53 -4.01
CA ASP A 82 -7.85 9.06 -3.92
C ASP A 82 -8.85 8.04 -3.33
N LEU A 83 -10.04 8.50 -3.01
CA LEU A 83 -11.07 7.67 -2.37
C LEU A 83 -11.52 6.52 -3.27
N GLN A 84 -11.67 6.76 -4.58
CA GLN A 84 -12.16 5.75 -5.51
C GLN A 84 -11.17 4.58 -5.61
N THR A 85 -9.91 4.87 -5.83
CA THR A 85 -8.84 3.86 -5.91
C THR A 85 -8.72 3.05 -4.61
N ILE A 86 -8.77 3.71 -3.45
CA ILE A 86 -8.71 3.02 -2.15
C ILE A 86 -9.94 2.12 -1.95
N THR A 87 -11.13 2.59 -2.31
CA THR A 87 -12.37 1.81 -2.19
C THR A 87 -12.36 0.59 -3.12
N ASP A 88 -11.87 0.73 -4.34
CA ASP A 88 -11.69 -0.35 -5.29
C ASP A 88 -10.73 -1.43 -4.74
N ILE A 89 -9.57 -1.01 -4.24
CA ILE A 89 -8.60 -1.89 -3.58
C ILE A 89 -9.24 -2.61 -2.38
N GLN A 90 -9.95 -1.90 -1.51
CA GLN A 90 -10.63 -2.50 -0.36
C GLN A 90 -11.63 -3.58 -0.78
N THR A 91 -12.42 -3.29 -1.82
CA THR A 91 -13.41 -4.23 -2.36
C THR A 91 -12.74 -5.49 -2.90
N LYS A 92 -11.71 -5.34 -3.72
CA LYS A 92 -10.95 -6.48 -4.29
C LYS A 92 -10.28 -7.33 -3.22
N LEU A 93 -9.72 -6.70 -2.19
CA LEU A 93 -9.09 -7.39 -1.07
C LEU A 93 -10.08 -7.92 -0.02
N ASN A 94 -11.38 -7.68 -0.17
CA ASN A 94 -12.38 -7.91 0.89
C ASN A 94 -11.94 -7.32 2.24
N SER A 95 -11.48 -6.05 2.21
CA SER A 95 -10.85 -5.39 3.34
C SER A 95 -11.81 -4.45 4.05
N THR A 96 -11.91 -4.57 5.38
CA THR A 96 -12.63 -3.63 6.25
C THR A 96 -11.68 -2.71 7.04
N TYR A 97 -10.40 -2.66 6.69
CA TYR A 97 -9.46 -1.72 7.32
C TYR A 97 -9.91 -0.28 7.11
N PRO A 98 -9.84 0.59 8.13
CA PRO A 98 -10.31 1.97 8.02
C PRO A 98 -9.42 2.80 7.10
N VAL A 99 -10.06 3.63 6.28
CA VAL A 99 -9.39 4.70 5.54
C VAL A 99 -9.19 5.89 6.48
N THR A 100 -8.00 6.44 6.49
CA THR A 100 -7.63 7.59 7.33
C THR A 100 -7.03 8.70 6.47
N LYS A 101 -7.02 9.94 6.94
CA LYS A 101 -6.26 11.01 6.31
C LYS A 101 -4.80 10.93 6.75
N SER A 102 -3.87 11.13 5.83
CA SER A 102 -2.46 11.33 6.13
C SER A 102 -2.17 12.80 6.43
N ASP A 103 -0.99 13.10 6.96
CA ASP A 103 -0.61 14.45 7.39
C ASP A 103 -0.63 15.48 6.24
N ASN A 104 -0.45 15.03 5.00
CA ASN A 104 -0.54 15.85 3.78
C ASN A 104 -1.96 15.91 3.18
N GLY A 105 -2.99 15.45 3.89
CA GLY A 105 -4.38 15.48 3.48
C GLY A 105 -4.81 14.36 2.51
N LYS A 106 -3.88 13.58 1.97
CA LYS A 106 -4.21 12.41 1.13
C LYS A 106 -4.83 11.30 1.97
N LEU A 107 -5.68 10.51 1.35
CA LEU A 107 -6.25 9.32 2.00
C LEU A 107 -5.20 8.22 2.12
N LYS A 108 -5.33 7.43 3.17
CA LYS A 108 -4.41 6.35 3.51
C LYS A 108 -5.18 5.13 4.00
N LEU A 109 -4.88 3.97 3.41
CA LEU A 109 -5.28 2.66 3.88
C LEU A 109 -4.05 1.94 4.42
N LYS A 110 -4.08 1.56 5.70
CA LYS A 110 -2.99 0.79 6.34
C LYS A 110 -3.44 -0.65 6.51
N ILE A 111 -2.82 -1.56 5.79
CA ILE A 111 -3.10 -3.01 5.80
C ILE A 111 -2.02 -3.72 6.61
N SER A 112 -2.41 -4.70 7.43
CA SER A 112 -1.48 -5.55 8.16
C SER A 112 -1.61 -6.99 7.69
N SER A 113 -0.58 -7.51 6.99
CA SER A 113 -0.53 -8.87 6.45
C SER A 113 0.89 -9.26 6.07
N SER A 114 1.51 -10.15 6.82
CA SER A 114 2.85 -10.68 6.48
C SER A 114 2.82 -11.49 5.19
N GLN A 115 1.74 -12.27 4.94
CA GLN A 115 1.58 -13.05 3.72
C GLN A 115 1.55 -12.14 2.49
N MET A 116 0.72 -11.10 2.52
CA MET A 116 0.60 -10.17 1.40
C MET A 116 1.90 -9.39 1.16
N VAL A 117 2.63 -9.01 2.24
CA VAL A 117 3.96 -8.40 2.10
C VAL A 117 4.94 -9.36 1.42
N SER A 118 4.94 -10.64 1.82
CA SER A 118 5.77 -11.67 1.20
C SER A 118 5.45 -11.84 -0.29
N ASP A 119 4.15 -11.95 -0.63
CA ASP A 119 3.70 -12.11 -2.01
C ASP A 119 4.11 -10.90 -2.87
N LEU A 120 3.84 -9.68 -2.40
CA LEU A 120 4.22 -8.43 -3.08
C LEU A 120 5.73 -8.33 -3.28
N SER A 121 6.52 -8.73 -2.26
CA SER A 121 7.98 -8.73 -2.36
C SER A 121 8.48 -9.72 -3.41
N ASN A 122 7.86 -10.89 -3.55
CA ASN A 122 8.18 -11.86 -4.60
C ASN A 122 7.93 -11.32 -6.01
N TYR A 123 7.00 -10.37 -6.15
CA TYR A 123 6.74 -9.63 -7.39
C TYR A 123 7.59 -8.35 -7.54
N GLY A 124 8.57 -8.14 -6.65
CA GLY A 124 9.49 -7.02 -6.69
C GLY A 124 8.97 -5.72 -6.09
N ILE A 125 7.78 -5.72 -5.49
CA ILE A 125 7.22 -4.56 -4.80
C ILE A 125 7.79 -4.50 -3.39
N VAL A 126 8.98 -3.91 -3.23
CA VAL A 126 9.65 -3.82 -1.92
C VAL A 126 9.54 -2.41 -1.33
N HIS A 127 10.43 -1.51 -1.64
CA HIS A 127 10.42 -0.14 -1.10
C HIS A 127 10.24 0.93 -2.18
N ASN A 128 10.46 0.56 -3.44
CA ASN A 128 10.27 1.44 -4.59
C ASN A 128 10.03 0.60 -5.85
N PRO A 129 8.76 0.32 -6.20
CA PRO A 129 8.39 -0.57 -7.31
C PRO A 129 8.82 -0.08 -8.69
N ILE A 130 9.19 1.18 -8.81
CA ILE A 130 9.51 1.87 -10.07
C ILE A 130 10.81 1.36 -10.73
N TYR A 131 11.60 0.54 -10.03
CA TYR A 131 12.90 0.06 -10.51
C TYR A 131 12.90 -1.38 -11.06
N GLN A 132 11.74 -1.98 -11.27
CA GLN A 132 11.68 -3.33 -11.87
C GLN A 132 12.22 -3.33 -13.30
N GLU A 133 12.99 -4.38 -13.62
CA GLU A 133 13.58 -4.53 -14.95
C GLU A 133 12.56 -4.95 -16.02
N PHE A 134 11.50 -5.62 -15.60
CA PHE A 134 10.41 -6.08 -16.45
C PHE A 134 9.09 -6.01 -15.69
N ILE A 135 8.08 -5.41 -16.30
CA ILE A 135 6.72 -5.34 -15.77
C ILE A 135 5.80 -6.02 -16.79
N PRO A 136 5.08 -7.10 -16.41
CA PRO A 136 4.07 -7.71 -17.29
C PRO A 136 3.02 -6.69 -17.74
N TYR A 137 2.50 -6.88 -18.96
CA TYR A 137 1.52 -5.98 -19.57
C TYR A 137 0.34 -5.64 -18.66
N ASP A 138 -0.25 -6.65 -17.99
CA ASP A 138 -1.42 -6.45 -17.14
C ASP A 138 -1.09 -5.64 -15.87
N ILE A 139 0.13 -5.78 -15.34
CA ILE A 139 0.60 -4.94 -14.22
C ILE A 139 0.78 -3.50 -14.69
N LEU A 140 1.35 -3.32 -15.88
CA LEU A 140 1.55 -2.01 -16.48
C LEU A 140 0.24 -1.31 -16.74
N GLN A 141 -0.79 -2.03 -17.21
CA GLN A 141 -2.14 -1.49 -17.39
C GLN A 141 -2.74 -0.98 -16.07
N GLY A 142 -2.61 -1.75 -14.98
CA GLY A 142 -3.07 -1.32 -13.66
C GLY A 142 -2.29 -0.11 -13.11
N LEU A 143 -0.99 -0.06 -13.39
CA LEU A 143 -0.15 1.10 -13.05
C LEU A 143 -0.64 2.35 -13.78
N LEU A 144 -0.88 2.27 -15.09
CA LEU A 144 -1.35 3.38 -15.90
C LEU A 144 -2.74 3.88 -15.51
N GLN A 145 -3.64 3.00 -15.09
CA GLN A 145 -4.96 3.38 -14.58
C GLN A 145 -4.91 4.26 -13.32
N THR A 146 -3.82 4.20 -12.56
CA THR A 146 -3.71 4.90 -11.27
C THR A 146 -2.70 6.04 -11.25
N ASP A 147 -1.70 6.00 -12.12
CA ASP A 147 -0.57 6.95 -12.09
C ASP A 147 -0.42 7.75 -13.40
N CYS A 148 -1.46 7.77 -14.24
CA CYS A 148 -1.53 8.65 -15.40
C CYS A 148 -2.23 9.96 -15.05
N TYR A 149 -1.73 11.05 -15.62
CA TYR A 149 -2.30 12.38 -15.50
C TYR A 149 -2.81 12.82 -16.87
N GLU A 150 -4.05 13.30 -16.91
CA GLU A 150 -4.62 13.95 -18.09
C GLU A 150 -4.24 15.44 -18.10
N MET A 151 -3.68 15.89 -19.20
CA MET A 151 -3.41 17.31 -19.45
C MET A 151 -4.65 18.02 -19.99
N LYS A 152 -4.68 19.36 -19.97
CA LYS A 152 -5.84 20.19 -20.35
C LYS A 152 -6.36 19.97 -21.78
N ASP A 153 -5.55 19.40 -22.65
CA ASP A 153 -5.80 19.13 -24.08
C ASP A 153 -6.08 17.66 -24.39
N GLY A 154 -6.40 16.86 -23.38
CA GLY A 154 -6.71 15.43 -23.53
C GLY A 154 -5.47 14.54 -23.70
N VAL A 155 -4.27 15.14 -23.66
CA VAL A 155 -3.01 14.40 -23.70
C VAL A 155 -2.81 13.69 -22.38
N GLN A 156 -2.49 12.41 -22.41
CA GLN A 156 -2.15 11.66 -21.22
C GLN A 156 -0.65 11.67 -20.96
N MET A 157 -0.27 11.61 -19.69
CA MET A 157 1.13 11.69 -19.28
C MET A 157 1.40 10.71 -18.13
N PHE A 158 2.49 9.97 -18.25
CA PHE A 158 3.02 9.11 -17.19
C PHE A 158 4.46 9.54 -16.85
N ARG A 159 4.75 9.66 -15.55
CA ARG A 159 6.07 10.08 -15.04
C ARG A 159 6.74 8.96 -14.25
N THR A 160 8.02 8.73 -14.51
CA THR A 160 8.82 7.73 -13.80
C THR A 160 10.30 8.08 -13.77
N PRO A 161 11.04 7.82 -12.69
CA PRO A 161 12.50 7.91 -12.69
C PRO A 161 13.18 6.71 -13.39
N SER A 162 12.42 5.69 -13.79
CA SER A 162 12.94 4.49 -14.48
C SER A 162 12.89 4.65 -15.99
N SER A 163 14.06 4.70 -16.63
CA SER A 163 14.18 4.70 -18.10
C SER A 163 13.63 3.43 -18.74
N LYS A 164 13.78 2.27 -18.07
CA LYS A 164 13.23 1.00 -18.57
C LYS A 164 11.71 1.02 -18.54
N LEU A 165 11.10 1.46 -17.44
CA LEU A 165 9.65 1.56 -17.33
C LEU A 165 9.08 2.57 -18.34
N SER A 166 9.74 3.70 -18.57
CA SER A 166 9.29 4.67 -19.57
C SER A 166 9.30 4.08 -20.99
N LEU A 167 10.29 3.26 -21.32
CA LEU A 167 10.34 2.55 -22.60
C LEU A 167 9.19 1.55 -22.76
N GLU A 168 8.89 0.75 -21.74
CA GLU A 168 7.77 -0.20 -21.78
C GLU A 168 6.42 0.51 -21.89
N VAL A 169 6.21 1.59 -21.14
CA VAL A 169 5.01 2.42 -21.26
C VAL A 169 4.90 3.02 -22.66
N SER A 170 5.97 3.64 -23.16
CA SER A 170 5.98 4.25 -24.50
C SER A 170 5.64 3.24 -25.60
N ARG A 171 6.17 2.02 -25.53
CA ARG A 171 5.83 0.93 -26.47
C ARG A 171 4.37 0.53 -26.38
N LEU A 172 3.83 0.48 -25.17
CA LEU A 172 2.45 0.07 -24.91
C LEU A 172 1.44 1.07 -25.46
N VAL A 173 1.66 2.35 -25.19
CA VAL A 173 0.70 3.43 -25.53
C VAL A 173 1.01 4.13 -26.88
N GLY A 174 2.14 3.80 -27.50
CA GLY A 174 2.61 4.50 -28.71
C GLY A 174 3.09 5.93 -28.45
N GLY A 175 3.45 6.23 -27.19
CA GLY A 175 3.80 7.57 -26.75
C GLY A 175 5.27 7.97 -27.00
N THR A 176 5.54 9.24 -26.83
CA THR A 176 6.89 9.84 -26.91
C THR A 176 7.48 9.98 -25.52
N ILE A 177 8.78 9.69 -25.38
CA ILE A 177 9.53 9.87 -24.14
C ILE A 177 10.25 11.21 -24.15
N ILE A 178 10.03 11.98 -23.07
CA ILE A 178 10.75 13.21 -22.76
C ILE A 178 11.49 12.97 -21.44
N SER A 179 12.74 13.45 -21.33
CA SER A 179 13.47 13.40 -20.06
C SER A 179 13.66 14.79 -19.50
N GLU A 180 13.39 14.95 -18.22
CA GLU A 180 13.61 16.19 -17.46
C GLU A 180 14.55 15.94 -16.29
N THR A 181 15.42 16.91 -16.00
CA THR A 181 16.25 16.88 -14.80
C THR A 181 15.53 17.62 -13.68
N TYR A 182 15.37 16.98 -12.54
CA TYR A 182 14.78 17.60 -11.35
C TYR A 182 15.76 17.58 -10.19
N LYS A 183 15.60 18.53 -9.27
CA LYS A 183 16.35 18.57 -8.02
C LYS A 183 15.44 18.06 -6.89
N ASP A 184 15.81 16.93 -6.30
CA ASP A 184 15.16 16.48 -5.05
C ASP A 184 15.54 17.46 -3.93
N VAL A 185 14.58 18.30 -3.54
CA VAL A 185 14.76 19.36 -2.54
C VAL A 185 15.10 18.78 -1.16
N PHE A 186 14.64 17.57 -0.85
CA PHE A 186 14.87 16.93 0.44
C PHE A 186 16.23 16.22 0.53
N ARG A 187 16.73 15.70 -0.59
CA ARG A 187 17.99 14.96 -0.65
C ARG A 187 19.14 15.78 -1.25
N GLY A 188 18.86 16.91 -1.86
CA GLY A 188 19.84 17.76 -2.54
C GLY A 188 20.50 17.12 -3.77
N VAL A 189 19.93 16.03 -4.29
CA VAL A 189 20.47 15.24 -5.40
C VAL A 189 19.75 15.62 -6.69
N LEU A 190 20.48 15.68 -7.81
CA LEU A 190 19.89 15.79 -9.13
C LEU A 190 19.41 14.41 -9.58
N GLY A 191 18.15 14.32 -10.01
CA GLY A 191 17.53 13.13 -10.57
C GLY A 191 17.11 13.38 -12.02
N ILE A 192 16.87 12.31 -12.75
CA ILE A 192 16.25 12.35 -14.10
C ILE A 192 14.86 11.72 -13.96
N GLU A 193 13.86 12.40 -14.47
CA GLU A 193 12.50 11.91 -14.61
C GLU A 193 12.20 11.72 -16.10
N TYR A 194 11.60 10.59 -16.44
CA TYR A 194 11.14 10.27 -17.78
C TYR A 194 9.64 10.46 -17.84
N ILE A 195 9.19 11.18 -18.86
CA ILE A 195 7.79 11.50 -19.08
C ILE A 195 7.39 10.83 -20.38
N VAL A 196 6.42 9.95 -20.35
CA VAL A 196 5.77 9.39 -21.55
C VAL A 196 4.50 10.17 -21.81
N VAL A 197 4.34 10.65 -23.02
CA VAL A 197 3.22 11.48 -23.47
C VAL A 197 2.56 10.82 -24.68
N TRP A 198 1.20 10.68 -24.70
CA TRP A 198 0.44 10.08 -25.81
C TRP A 198 -0.97 10.66 -25.97
#